data_c4ee9524210cea566cc78d2944df4050
#
_entry.id   c4ee9524210cea566cc78d2944df4050
#
_cell.length_a   1.000
_cell.length_b   1.000
_cell.length_c   1.000
_cell.angle_alpha   90.00
_cell.angle_beta   90.00
_cell.angle_gamma   90.00
#
_symmetry.space_group_name_H-M   'P 1'
#
loop_
_entity.id
_entity.type
_entity.pdbx_description
1 polymer ?
#
loop_
_entity_poly.entity_id
_entity_poly.type
_entity_poly.pdbx_seq_one_letter_code
_entity_poly.pdbx_strand_id
1 'polypeptide(L)'
;MSARSIDWQGPHIVHACTAQAGWGQLLLLTGDGGLHALKLPSGRSQQLAQLDLPEPTPPTPQWPHGFKVHCALSGDYAVIADDGGSFGVLVNLRTGERVVQLFGGDYHPRTVPFSIAFVQHKGRDVLIHRTQWNRLDAMDCATGENLTERDGLAFEQPHYLDYFHGRLLPSPSQQWLLDDGWVWAPVGIPAVWSLPAWLDGNRWESEDGPSRKRLAQGEGWDQPCVWLDDSRVAIWNVGNWDDDGFGDCLHAPGVVIFDIHAPVPEEGHAGQLWPMPGLPRARYLHCVNGRLLVVGEGQSWLWDMPTRELLCHWPDFAPQGWHAQRGELVEWSAQQIKILTP
;
A
#
# COMPACT_ATOMS: atom_id res chain seq x y z
N MET A 1 2.72 -25.56 -12.14
CA MET A 1 3.68 -24.60 -12.74
C MET A 1 4.82 -24.42 -11.74
N SER A 2 6.08 -24.42 -12.18
CA SER A 2 7.23 -24.22 -11.28
C SER A 2 7.64 -22.74 -11.29
N ALA A 3 7.93 -22.17 -10.14
CA ALA A 3 8.49 -20.83 -10.04
C ALA A 3 9.93 -20.83 -10.59
N ARG A 4 10.29 -19.77 -11.29
CA ARG A 4 11.67 -19.49 -11.71
C ARG A 4 12.36 -18.69 -10.59
N SER A 5 13.62 -19.00 -10.30
CA SER A 5 14.40 -18.28 -9.29
C SER A 5 15.54 -17.48 -9.90
N ILE A 6 15.84 -16.36 -9.28
CA ILE A 6 17.03 -15.52 -9.51
C ILE A 6 17.74 -15.41 -8.17
N ASP A 7 18.99 -15.89 -8.10
CA ASP A 7 19.82 -15.71 -6.91
C ASP A 7 20.46 -14.32 -6.95
N TRP A 8 20.23 -13.54 -5.91
CA TRP A 8 20.76 -12.20 -5.76
C TRP A 8 22.18 -12.26 -5.16
N GLN A 9 23.13 -11.63 -5.84
CA GLN A 9 24.56 -11.67 -5.46
C GLN A 9 25.02 -10.38 -4.74
N GLY A 10 24.14 -9.41 -4.56
CA GLY A 10 24.44 -8.14 -3.88
C GLY A 10 24.25 -8.22 -2.36
N PRO A 11 24.30 -7.08 -1.67
CA PRO A 11 23.93 -6.99 -0.27
C PRO A 11 22.48 -7.46 -0.07
N HIS A 12 22.15 -7.94 1.14
CA HIS A 12 20.82 -8.52 1.38
C HIS A 12 19.68 -7.56 1.02
N ILE A 13 18.63 -8.10 0.38
CA ILE A 13 17.43 -7.36 0.02
C ILE A 13 16.63 -7.10 1.29
N VAL A 14 16.35 -5.83 1.57
CA VAL A 14 15.49 -5.39 2.67
C VAL A 14 14.04 -5.33 2.21
N HIS A 15 13.82 -4.72 1.05
CA HIS A 15 12.48 -4.59 0.44
C HIS A 15 12.58 -4.52 -1.08
N ALA A 16 11.50 -4.88 -1.76
CA ALA A 16 11.40 -4.69 -3.20
C ALA A 16 9.99 -4.21 -3.58
N CYS A 17 9.90 -3.52 -4.70
CA CYS A 17 8.63 -3.21 -5.33
C CYS A 17 8.67 -3.45 -6.83
N THR A 18 7.52 -3.79 -7.42
CA THR A 18 7.40 -3.93 -8.88
C THR A 18 7.48 -2.56 -9.53
N ALA A 19 8.12 -2.50 -10.70
CA ALA A 19 8.29 -1.28 -11.48
C ALA A 19 8.00 -1.55 -12.96
N GLN A 20 7.53 -0.52 -13.67
CA GLN A 20 7.26 -0.57 -15.10
C GLN A 20 8.19 0.41 -15.83
N ALA A 21 9.49 0.26 -15.63
CA ALA A 21 10.48 1.21 -16.09
C ALA A 21 11.43 0.58 -17.12
N GLY A 22 12.03 1.42 -17.97
CA GLY A 22 13.01 0.98 -18.96
C GLY A 22 14.26 0.36 -18.35
N TRP A 23 14.59 0.72 -17.11
CA TRP A 23 15.71 0.16 -16.39
C TRP A 23 15.45 -1.23 -15.81
N GLY A 24 14.19 -1.60 -15.51
CA GLY A 24 13.87 -2.94 -14.96
C GLY A 24 12.42 -3.11 -14.50
N GLN A 25 12.10 -4.29 -13.97
CA GLN A 25 10.78 -4.69 -13.51
C GLN A 25 10.66 -4.77 -11.99
N LEU A 26 11.81 -4.77 -11.28
CA LEU A 26 11.86 -4.63 -9.82
C LEU A 26 12.85 -3.54 -9.44
N LEU A 27 12.49 -2.78 -8.42
CA LEU A 27 13.38 -1.92 -7.67
C LEU A 27 13.64 -2.59 -6.32
N LEU A 28 14.90 -2.87 -6.02
CA LEU A 28 15.35 -3.50 -4.79
C LEU A 28 15.99 -2.43 -3.90
N LEU A 29 15.63 -2.45 -2.62
CA LEU A 29 16.35 -1.75 -1.56
C LEU A 29 17.22 -2.78 -0.84
N THR A 30 18.51 -2.50 -0.71
CA THR A 30 19.46 -3.39 -0.02
C THR A 30 19.90 -2.82 1.32
N GLY A 31 20.42 -3.70 2.19
CA GLY A 31 20.74 -3.36 3.58
C GLY A 31 21.87 -2.34 3.77
N ASP A 32 22.63 -2.08 2.72
CA ASP A 32 23.65 -1.00 2.68
C ASP A 32 23.08 0.33 2.14
N GLY A 33 21.77 0.44 1.91
CA GLY A 33 21.11 1.62 1.36
C GLY A 33 21.18 1.73 -0.17
N GLY A 34 21.59 0.68 -0.86
CA GLY A 34 21.62 0.61 -2.33
C GLY A 34 20.22 0.48 -2.92
N LEU A 35 19.92 1.25 -3.98
CA LEU A 35 18.77 1.05 -4.85
C LEU A 35 19.20 0.38 -6.14
N HIS A 36 18.67 -0.81 -6.40
CA HIS A 36 19.04 -1.60 -7.56
C HIS A 36 17.84 -1.91 -8.45
N ALA A 37 17.98 -1.58 -9.73
CA ALA A 37 17.09 -2.08 -10.78
C ALA A 37 17.38 -3.56 -11.05
N LEU A 38 16.33 -4.37 -11.22
CA LEU A 38 16.47 -5.76 -11.66
C LEU A 38 15.59 -6.04 -12.88
N LYS A 39 16.20 -6.56 -13.94
CA LYS A 39 15.49 -7.05 -15.13
C LYS A 39 15.11 -8.51 -14.93
N LEU A 40 13.84 -8.78 -14.67
CA LEU A 40 13.35 -10.13 -14.40
C LEU A 40 13.70 -11.16 -15.49
N PRO A 41 13.56 -10.87 -16.81
CA PRO A 41 13.86 -11.87 -17.83
C PRO A 41 15.29 -12.35 -17.84
N SER A 42 16.25 -11.45 -17.55
CA SER A 42 17.68 -11.73 -17.68
C SER A 42 18.41 -11.91 -16.36
N GLY A 43 17.80 -11.53 -15.23
CA GLY A 43 18.46 -11.45 -13.92
C GLY A 43 19.54 -10.36 -13.84
N ARG A 44 19.66 -9.50 -14.86
CA ARG A 44 20.65 -8.40 -14.85
C ARG A 44 20.20 -7.31 -13.90
N SER A 45 21.12 -6.82 -13.08
CA SER A 45 20.91 -5.71 -12.17
C SER A 45 21.78 -4.51 -12.51
N GLN A 46 21.33 -3.34 -12.07
CA GLN A 46 22.05 -2.09 -12.16
C GLN A 46 21.76 -1.28 -10.89
N GLN A 47 22.80 -0.75 -10.26
CA GLN A 47 22.61 0.21 -9.17
C GLN A 47 22.17 1.56 -9.73
N LEU A 48 21.05 2.09 -9.18
CA LEU A 48 20.48 3.38 -9.59
C LEU A 48 20.87 4.50 -8.61
N ALA A 49 20.97 4.18 -7.32
CA ALA A 49 21.37 5.13 -6.30
C ALA A 49 22.04 4.43 -5.12
N GLN A 50 22.78 5.20 -4.33
CA GLN A 50 23.34 4.81 -3.04
C GLN A 50 22.94 5.84 -2.00
N LEU A 51 22.31 5.42 -0.92
CA LEU A 51 21.80 6.30 0.10
C LEU A 51 22.43 5.97 1.44
N ASP A 52 22.77 7.01 2.16
CA ASP A 52 23.08 6.94 3.59
C ASP A 52 21.75 7.07 4.35
N LEU A 53 21.20 5.94 4.78
CA LEU A 53 19.93 5.88 5.52
C LEU A 53 20.23 5.87 7.02
N PRO A 54 19.38 6.49 7.85
CA PRO A 54 19.51 6.38 9.30
C PRO A 54 19.22 4.94 9.76
N GLU A 55 19.49 4.63 11.00
CA GLU A 55 19.01 3.39 11.59
C GLU A 55 17.47 3.35 11.53
N PRO A 56 16.87 2.26 11.08
CA PRO A 56 15.42 2.14 11.04
C PRO A 56 14.86 2.11 12.47
N THR A 57 13.63 2.54 12.62
CA THR A 57 12.91 2.40 13.89
C THR A 57 12.92 0.94 14.34
N PRO A 58 13.34 0.65 15.58
CA PRO A 58 13.41 -0.72 16.06
C PRO A 58 12.08 -1.46 15.90
N PRO A 59 12.08 -2.68 15.34
CA PRO A 59 10.85 -3.44 15.15
C PRO A 59 10.21 -3.79 16.50
N THR A 60 8.89 -3.89 16.50
CA THR A 60 8.11 -4.44 17.61
C THR A 60 7.38 -5.70 17.14
N PRO A 61 6.87 -6.54 18.06
CA PRO A 61 6.07 -7.69 17.64
C PRO A 61 4.84 -7.32 16.77
N GLN A 62 4.27 -6.15 17.02
CA GLN A 62 3.15 -5.60 16.24
C GLN A 62 3.61 -4.99 14.92
N TRP A 63 4.83 -4.43 14.87
CA TRP A 63 5.39 -3.73 13.72
C TRP A 63 6.80 -4.27 13.41
N PRO A 64 6.89 -5.42 12.73
CA PRO A 64 8.18 -6.01 12.33
C PRO A 64 8.76 -5.34 11.08
N HIS A 65 8.40 -4.09 10.84
CA HIS A 65 8.76 -3.36 9.64
C HIS A 65 10.09 -2.62 9.79
N GLY A 66 10.73 -2.35 8.69
CA GLY A 66 11.89 -1.50 8.53
C GLY A 66 11.67 -0.60 7.32
N PHE A 67 12.74 -0.30 6.60
CA PHE A 67 12.61 0.48 5.38
C PHE A 67 11.84 -0.26 4.29
N LYS A 68 10.92 0.46 3.64
CA LYS A 68 10.23 0.05 2.43
C LYS A 68 10.57 0.98 1.27
N VAL A 69 10.60 0.44 0.06
CA VAL A 69 10.75 1.21 -1.16
C VAL A 69 9.45 1.22 -1.93
N HIS A 70 9.07 2.39 -2.43
CA HIS A 70 7.93 2.64 -3.32
C HIS A 70 8.45 3.28 -4.60
N CYS A 71 7.93 2.89 -5.75
CA CYS A 71 8.36 3.40 -7.05
C CYS A 71 7.20 4.11 -7.75
N ALA A 72 7.48 5.27 -8.33
CA ALA A 72 6.55 5.98 -9.20
C ALA A 72 6.27 5.17 -10.48
N LEU A 73 5.09 5.33 -11.07
CA LEU A 73 4.70 4.61 -12.30
C LEU A 73 5.61 4.94 -13.50
N SER A 74 6.14 6.15 -13.57
CA SER A 74 7.13 6.53 -14.59
C SER A 74 8.44 5.75 -14.47
N GLY A 75 8.77 5.29 -13.25
CA GLY A 75 10.08 4.75 -12.91
C GLY A 75 11.16 5.82 -12.72
N ASP A 76 10.81 7.11 -12.66
CA ASP A 76 11.76 8.19 -12.50
C ASP A 76 12.05 8.53 -11.04
N TYR A 77 11.11 8.20 -10.14
CA TYR A 77 11.21 8.50 -8.72
C TYR A 77 10.94 7.28 -7.85
N ALA A 78 11.55 7.27 -6.69
CA ALA A 78 11.24 6.32 -5.62
C ALA A 78 11.24 7.01 -4.26
N VAL A 79 10.46 6.46 -3.33
CA VAL A 79 10.54 6.82 -1.91
C VAL A 79 11.04 5.62 -1.13
N ILE A 80 12.00 5.86 -0.25
CA ILE A 80 12.34 4.96 0.83
C ILE A 80 11.77 5.54 2.11
N ALA A 81 10.98 4.77 2.83
CA ALA A 81 10.40 5.19 4.10
C ALA A 81 10.61 4.14 5.19
N ASP A 82 10.83 4.60 6.40
CA ASP A 82 10.76 3.77 7.59
C ASP A 82 9.28 3.51 7.93
N ASP A 83 8.83 2.30 7.62
CA ASP A 83 7.41 1.95 7.66
C ASP A 83 6.79 2.03 9.07
N GLY A 84 7.58 1.85 10.10
CA GLY A 84 7.17 2.03 11.50
C GLY A 84 7.68 3.32 12.13
N GLY A 85 8.09 4.29 11.33
CA GLY A 85 8.72 5.52 11.78
C GLY A 85 8.11 6.78 11.18
N SER A 86 8.89 7.85 11.20
CA SER A 86 8.51 9.15 10.65
C SER A 86 9.45 9.64 9.56
N PHE A 87 10.47 8.86 9.20
CA PHE A 87 11.47 9.22 8.20
C PHE A 87 11.10 8.68 6.81
N GLY A 88 11.33 9.48 5.79
CA GLY A 88 11.34 9.06 4.40
C GLY A 88 12.25 9.92 3.54
N VAL A 89 12.56 9.46 2.34
CA VAL A 89 13.35 10.23 1.36
C VAL A 89 12.85 9.94 -0.05
N LEU A 90 12.59 11.01 -0.80
CA LEU A 90 12.31 10.96 -2.24
C LEU A 90 13.62 11.02 -3.01
N VAL A 91 13.80 10.13 -3.97
CA VAL A 91 14.99 9.97 -4.80
C VAL A 91 14.60 10.06 -6.26
N ASN A 92 15.39 10.80 -7.05
CA ASN A 92 15.33 10.77 -8.51
C ASN A 92 16.17 9.59 -9.01
N LEU A 93 15.55 8.58 -9.60
CA LEU A 93 16.23 7.36 -10.08
C LEU A 93 17.03 7.54 -11.36
N ARG A 94 16.84 8.66 -12.08
CA ARG A 94 17.65 9.00 -13.27
C ARG A 94 19.02 9.55 -12.89
N THR A 95 19.08 10.33 -11.80
CA THR A 95 20.33 10.97 -11.32
C THR A 95 20.95 10.25 -10.14
N GLY A 96 20.16 9.46 -9.41
CA GLY A 96 20.53 8.84 -8.14
C GLY A 96 20.52 9.79 -6.95
N GLU A 97 20.05 11.03 -7.13
CA GLU A 97 20.11 12.08 -6.12
C GLU A 97 18.85 12.13 -5.24
N ARG A 98 19.03 12.53 -4.00
CA ARG A 98 17.92 12.85 -3.09
C ARG A 98 17.24 14.13 -3.59
N VAL A 99 15.91 14.10 -3.71
CA VAL A 99 15.10 15.28 -4.03
C VAL A 99 14.72 16.01 -2.75
N VAL A 100 14.11 15.28 -1.80
CA VAL A 100 13.67 15.85 -0.53
C VAL A 100 13.65 14.77 0.55
N GLN A 101 13.89 15.17 1.79
CA GLN A 101 13.64 14.34 2.96
C GLN A 101 12.20 14.55 3.42
N LEU A 102 11.51 13.45 3.71
CA LEU A 102 10.14 13.43 4.18
C LEU A 102 10.11 13.25 5.69
N PHE A 103 9.12 13.85 6.32
CA PHE A 103 8.85 13.67 7.73
C PHE A 103 7.34 13.49 7.95
N GLY A 104 6.93 12.36 8.53
CA GLY A 104 5.53 11.97 8.71
C GLY A 104 4.93 12.35 10.06
N GLY A 105 5.57 13.28 10.81
CA GLY A 105 5.19 13.59 12.19
C GLY A 105 5.71 12.56 13.20
N ASP A 106 5.78 12.95 14.46
CA ASP A 106 6.31 12.16 15.58
C ASP A 106 5.22 11.64 16.53
N TYR A 107 3.95 12.03 16.31
CA TYR A 107 2.85 11.59 17.15
C TYR A 107 2.45 10.16 16.80
N HIS A 108 2.76 9.23 17.71
CA HIS A 108 2.47 7.79 17.59
C HIS A 108 2.83 7.19 16.21
N PRO A 109 4.03 7.38 15.68
CA PRO A 109 4.36 6.97 14.31
C PRO A 109 4.33 5.45 14.10
N ARG A 110 4.35 4.65 15.20
CA ARG A 110 4.35 3.19 15.17
C ARG A 110 2.96 2.54 15.12
N THR A 111 1.91 3.32 14.97
CA THR A 111 0.53 2.79 14.99
C THR A 111 0.01 2.45 13.61
N VAL A 112 0.60 3.03 12.58
CA VAL A 112 0.24 2.82 11.16
C VAL A 112 1.50 2.83 10.30
N PRO A 113 1.47 2.21 9.10
CA PRO A 113 2.54 2.35 8.12
C PRO A 113 2.79 3.82 7.76
N PHE A 114 4.01 4.17 7.33
CA PHE A 114 4.25 5.48 6.75
C PHE A 114 3.44 5.60 5.45
N SER A 115 2.42 6.45 5.47
CA SER A 115 1.48 6.59 4.35
C SER A 115 2.19 7.16 3.13
N ILE A 116 2.23 6.40 2.04
CA ILE A 116 2.87 6.76 0.76
C ILE A 116 2.07 6.19 -0.39
N ALA A 117 1.83 7.04 -1.40
CA ALA A 117 1.35 6.62 -2.70
C ALA A 117 1.94 7.51 -3.80
N PHE A 118 2.23 6.92 -4.96
CA PHE A 118 2.52 7.68 -6.18
C PHE A 118 1.31 7.67 -7.09
N VAL A 119 1.03 8.81 -7.70
CA VAL A 119 -0.01 8.96 -8.73
C VAL A 119 0.54 9.78 -9.90
N GLN A 120 -0.07 9.56 -11.07
CA GLN A 120 0.14 10.41 -12.25
C GLN A 120 -0.97 11.46 -12.29
N HIS A 121 -0.62 12.72 -12.22
CA HIS A 121 -1.57 13.82 -12.31
C HIS A 121 -1.10 14.84 -13.34
N LYS A 122 -1.92 15.08 -14.39
CA LYS A 122 -1.58 16.01 -15.49
C LYS A 122 -0.20 15.78 -16.11
N GLY A 123 0.18 14.50 -16.25
CA GLY A 123 1.47 14.10 -16.83
C GLY A 123 2.67 14.26 -15.91
N ARG A 124 2.45 14.46 -14.60
CA ARG A 124 3.51 14.57 -13.59
C ARG A 124 3.43 13.42 -12.60
N ASP A 125 4.57 13.01 -12.08
CA ASP A 125 4.60 12.15 -10.88
C ASP A 125 4.30 12.98 -9.65
N VAL A 126 3.28 12.60 -8.93
CA VAL A 126 2.87 13.21 -7.66
C VAL A 126 3.03 12.18 -6.55
N LEU A 127 3.73 12.58 -5.51
CA LEU A 127 3.87 11.83 -4.28
C LEU A 127 2.82 12.30 -3.27
N ILE A 128 1.99 11.37 -2.81
CA ILE A 128 1.10 11.58 -1.68
C ILE A 128 1.77 10.94 -0.46
N HIS A 129 1.93 11.69 0.61
CA HIS A 129 2.57 11.17 1.81
C HIS A 129 2.04 11.81 3.08
N ARG A 130 2.19 11.11 4.18
CA ARG A 130 1.91 11.62 5.51
C ARG A 130 2.91 12.72 5.87
N THR A 131 2.39 13.89 6.26
CA THR A 131 3.18 15.03 6.77
C THR A 131 2.95 15.26 8.27
N GLN A 132 1.83 14.77 8.78
CA GLN A 132 1.49 14.66 10.19
C GLN A 132 0.64 13.40 10.42
N TRP A 133 0.47 12.96 11.65
CA TRP A 133 -0.30 11.77 11.97
C TRP A 133 -1.72 11.78 11.35
N ASN A 134 -2.33 12.95 11.25
CA ASN A 134 -3.67 13.20 10.74
C ASN A 134 -3.70 14.06 9.46
N ARG A 135 -2.58 14.13 8.72
CA ARG A 135 -2.48 14.93 7.51
C ARG A 135 -1.72 14.23 6.41
N LEU A 136 -2.31 14.23 5.23
CA LEU A 136 -1.64 13.89 3.97
C LEU A 136 -1.43 15.16 3.15
N ASP A 137 -0.30 15.23 2.46
CA ASP A 137 -0.04 16.24 1.43
C ASP A 137 0.37 15.55 0.13
N ALA A 138 0.07 16.21 -0.98
CA ALA A 138 0.49 15.81 -2.32
C ALA A 138 1.59 16.74 -2.82
N MET A 139 2.67 16.17 -3.35
CA MET A 139 3.86 16.90 -3.79
C MET A 139 4.23 16.53 -5.21
N ASP A 140 4.57 17.52 -6.04
CA ASP A 140 5.20 17.30 -7.34
C ASP A 140 6.60 16.74 -7.15
N CYS A 141 6.89 15.56 -7.69
CA CYS A 141 8.16 14.87 -7.49
C CYS A 141 9.35 15.58 -8.13
N ALA A 142 9.12 16.34 -9.19
CA ALA A 142 10.20 17.03 -9.92
C ALA A 142 10.63 18.32 -9.24
N THR A 143 9.69 19.05 -8.64
CA THR A 143 9.92 20.37 -8.06
C THR A 143 9.97 20.36 -6.53
N GLY A 144 9.39 19.37 -5.89
CA GLY A 144 9.18 19.33 -4.44
C GLY A 144 8.06 20.28 -3.97
N GLU A 145 7.29 20.87 -4.88
CA GLU A 145 6.20 21.78 -4.58
C GLU A 145 5.02 21.01 -3.91
N ASN A 146 4.53 21.52 -2.78
CA ASN A 146 3.31 21.00 -2.16
C ASN A 146 2.08 21.50 -2.94
N LEU A 147 1.35 20.59 -3.55
CA LEU A 147 0.17 20.87 -4.38
C LEU A 147 -1.11 21.06 -3.55
N THR A 148 -1.12 20.60 -2.33
CA THR A 148 -2.28 20.63 -1.42
C THR A 148 -2.01 21.46 -0.17
N GLU A 149 -1.13 22.46 -0.29
CA GLU A 149 -0.79 23.35 0.82
C GLU A 149 -2.04 24.03 1.38
N ARG A 150 -2.22 23.97 2.70
CA ARG A 150 -3.33 24.51 3.44
C ARG A 150 -2.93 24.78 4.89
N ASP A 151 -3.72 25.59 5.57
CA ASP A 151 -3.48 25.93 6.98
C ASP A 151 -3.47 24.70 7.88
N GLY A 152 -2.93 24.85 9.08
CA GLY A 152 -2.72 23.77 10.03
C GLY A 152 -4.01 23.10 10.49
N LEU A 153 -3.87 21.84 10.94
CA LEU A 153 -4.96 20.99 11.43
C LEU A 153 -4.98 20.96 12.96
N ALA A 154 -4.88 22.12 13.61
CA ALA A 154 -5.00 22.18 15.07
C ALA A 154 -6.41 21.76 15.51
N PHE A 155 -6.49 21.07 16.63
CA PHE A 155 -7.75 20.79 17.32
C PHE A 155 -8.59 22.09 17.42
N GLU A 156 -9.89 22.02 17.17
CA GLU A 156 -10.83 23.15 17.06
C GLU A 156 -10.79 23.98 15.77
N GLN A 157 -9.91 23.69 14.83
CA GLN A 157 -9.92 24.30 13.52
C GLN A 157 -10.99 23.64 12.61
N PRO A 158 -11.58 24.38 11.68
CA PRO A 158 -12.33 23.77 10.59
C PRO A 158 -11.49 22.70 9.89
N HIS A 159 -12.12 21.62 9.44
CA HIS A 159 -11.44 20.51 8.75
C HIS A 159 -10.50 19.67 9.62
N TYR A 160 -10.52 19.83 10.95
CA TYR A 160 -9.76 18.93 11.81
C TYR A 160 -10.25 17.49 11.64
N LEU A 161 -9.30 16.58 11.38
CA LEU A 161 -9.57 15.15 11.25
C LEU A 161 -8.84 14.41 12.38
N ASP A 162 -9.59 13.76 13.28
CA ASP A 162 -9.03 12.85 14.30
C ASP A 162 -8.88 11.45 13.68
N TYR A 163 -7.81 11.25 12.94
CA TYR A 163 -7.63 10.05 12.12
C TYR A 163 -6.16 9.82 11.78
N PHE A 164 -5.68 8.62 12.01
CA PHE A 164 -4.35 8.18 11.57
C PHE A 164 -4.42 7.65 10.15
N HIS A 165 -3.83 8.36 9.23
CA HIS A 165 -3.68 7.88 7.86
C HIS A 165 -2.80 6.63 7.81
N GLY A 166 -3.28 5.58 7.17
CA GLY A 166 -2.63 4.29 7.06
C GLY A 166 -2.02 4.04 5.69
N ARG A 167 -2.15 2.80 5.20
CA ARG A 167 -1.71 2.42 3.88
C ARG A 167 -2.55 3.09 2.81
N LEU A 168 -1.89 3.73 1.85
CA LEU A 168 -2.52 4.40 0.71
C LEU A 168 -2.46 3.53 -0.53
N LEU A 169 -3.59 3.37 -1.21
CA LEU A 169 -3.72 2.61 -2.45
C LEU A 169 -4.52 3.41 -3.50
N PRO A 170 -3.87 3.94 -4.54
CA PRO A 170 -4.60 4.49 -5.67
C PRO A 170 -5.39 3.42 -6.41
N SER A 171 -6.58 3.76 -6.92
CA SER A 171 -7.33 2.88 -7.83
C SER A 171 -6.56 2.66 -9.15
N PRO A 172 -6.86 1.61 -9.93
CA PRO A 172 -6.17 1.34 -11.20
C PRO A 172 -6.15 2.52 -12.16
N SER A 173 -7.25 3.27 -12.28
CA SER A 173 -7.33 4.49 -13.08
C SER A 173 -6.80 5.73 -12.38
N GLN A 174 -6.40 5.63 -11.10
CA GLN A 174 -5.95 6.75 -10.26
C GLN A 174 -7.01 7.87 -10.08
N GLN A 175 -8.28 7.50 -10.13
CA GLN A 175 -9.36 8.43 -9.84
C GLN A 175 -9.71 8.48 -8.35
N TRP A 176 -9.38 7.41 -7.62
CA TRP A 176 -9.69 7.26 -6.20
C TRP A 176 -8.45 6.88 -5.40
N LEU A 177 -8.42 7.32 -4.16
CA LEU A 177 -7.43 6.87 -3.18
C LEU A 177 -8.14 6.15 -2.05
N LEU A 178 -7.68 4.94 -1.73
CA LEU A 178 -8.04 4.22 -0.52
C LEU A 178 -7.00 4.49 0.54
N ASP A 179 -7.44 4.77 1.75
CA ASP A 179 -6.65 4.95 2.96
C ASP A 179 -7.15 3.95 4.02
N ASP A 180 -6.29 3.03 4.42
CA ASP A 180 -6.57 2.05 5.48
C ASP A 180 -6.12 2.62 6.83
N GLY A 181 -6.77 3.68 7.25
CA GLY A 181 -6.45 4.36 8.50
C GLY A 181 -7.35 3.97 9.66
N TRP A 182 -7.14 4.60 10.81
CA TRP A 182 -7.85 4.29 12.03
C TRP A 182 -7.98 5.49 12.99
N VAL A 183 -8.81 5.34 14.01
CA VAL A 183 -8.99 6.32 15.11
C VAL A 183 -8.72 5.65 16.44
N TRP A 184 -8.48 6.46 17.47
CA TRP A 184 -8.41 5.96 18.84
C TRP A 184 -9.70 5.25 19.23
N ALA A 185 -9.55 4.14 19.96
CA ALA A 185 -10.57 3.34 20.57
C ALA A 185 -10.43 1.81 20.41
N PRO A 186 -9.39 1.26 19.79
CA PRO A 186 -8.79 1.42 18.46
C PRO A 186 -9.74 0.87 17.39
N VAL A 187 -10.09 1.69 16.42
CA VAL A 187 -11.05 1.35 15.36
C VAL A 187 -10.46 1.64 13.99
N GLY A 188 -10.37 0.61 13.14
CA GLY A 188 -10.03 0.76 11.72
C GLY A 188 -11.20 1.38 10.96
N ILE A 189 -10.91 2.40 10.17
CA ILE A 189 -11.89 3.15 9.37
C ILE A 189 -11.34 3.36 7.95
N PRO A 190 -11.26 2.31 7.12
CA PRO A 190 -10.85 2.49 5.75
C PRO A 190 -11.78 3.47 5.02
N ALA A 191 -11.18 4.44 4.34
CA ALA A 191 -11.89 5.50 3.64
C ALA A 191 -11.37 5.68 2.21
N VAL A 192 -12.21 6.21 1.33
CA VAL A 192 -11.85 6.55 -0.05
C VAL A 192 -12.25 7.98 -0.36
N TRP A 193 -11.51 8.63 -1.26
CA TRP A 193 -11.88 9.93 -1.82
C TRP A 193 -11.34 10.11 -3.25
N SER A 194 -11.91 11.08 -3.97
CA SER A 194 -11.54 11.39 -5.34
C SER A 194 -10.20 12.13 -5.41
N LEU A 195 -9.24 11.58 -6.13
CA LEU A 195 -7.95 12.23 -6.40
C LEU A 195 -8.10 13.51 -7.24
N PRO A 196 -8.88 13.55 -8.34
CA PRO A 196 -9.10 14.78 -9.08
C PRO A 196 -9.78 15.87 -8.25
N ALA A 197 -10.77 15.51 -7.42
CA ALA A 197 -11.42 16.50 -6.55
C ALA A 197 -10.43 17.12 -5.57
N TRP A 198 -9.51 16.34 -5.04
CA TRP A 198 -8.48 16.78 -4.11
C TRP A 198 -7.39 17.63 -4.80
N LEU A 199 -6.81 17.12 -5.88
CA LEU A 199 -5.64 17.73 -6.52
C LEU A 199 -5.99 18.96 -7.38
N ASP A 200 -7.24 19.05 -7.88
CA ASP A 200 -7.69 20.13 -8.78
C ASP A 200 -8.69 21.09 -8.15
N GLY A 201 -9.25 20.74 -7.00
CA GLY A 201 -10.38 21.48 -6.43
C GLY A 201 -10.24 21.76 -4.94
N ASN A 202 -10.72 20.84 -4.14
CA ASN A 202 -10.84 21.01 -2.69
C ASN A 202 -9.63 20.46 -1.97
N ARG A 203 -8.74 21.33 -1.48
CA ARG A 203 -7.53 20.92 -0.73
C ARG A 203 -7.82 20.16 0.56
N TRP A 204 -9.04 20.22 1.06
CA TRP A 204 -9.54 19.53 2.26
C TRP A 204 -10.28 18.23 1.94
N GLU A 205 -10.18 17.74 0.71
CA GLU A 205 -10.91 16.55 0.26
C GLU A 205 -10.54 15.29 1.06
N SER A 206 -9.29 15.19 1.49
CA SER A 206 -8.80 14.08 2.31
C SER A 206 -9.28 14.12 3.75
N GLU A 207 -9.71 15.27 4.26
CA GLU A 207 -10.21 15.44 5.62
C GLU A 207 -11.74 15.27 5.70
N ASP A 208 -12.47 16.15 5.06
CA ASP A 208 -13.95 16.22 5.13
C ASP A 208 -14.61 16.58 3.78
N GLY A 209 -13.90 16.37 2.69
CA GLY A 209 -14.42 16.66 1.36
C GLY A 209 -15.62 15.81 0.97
N PRO A 210 -16.47 16.32 0.03
CA PRO A 210 -17.73 15.68 -0.30
C PRO A 210 -17.61 14.30 -0.96
N SER A 211 -16.44 13.95 -1.52
CA SER A 211 -16.22 12.61 -2.07
C SER A 211 -15.64 11.63 -1.05
N ARG A 212 -15.21 12.12 0.13
CA ARG A 212 -14.66 11.25 1.16
C ARG A 212 -15.75 10.35 1.75
N LYS A 213 -15.51 9.07 1.69
CA LYS A 213 -16.41 8.02 2.19
C LYS A 213 -15.69 7.06 3.10
N ARG A 214 -16.27 6.77 4.25
CA ARG A 214 -15.92 5.60 5.06
C ARG A 214 -16.50 4.35 4.41
N LEU A 215 -15.69 3.29 4.26
CA LEU A 215 -16.14 2.00 3.73
C LEU A 215 -16.63 1.09 4.84
N ALA A 216 -15.91 1.05 5.96
CA ALA A 216 -16.19 0.20 7.10
C ALA A 216 -15.75 0.87 8.40
N GLN A 217 -16.16 0.26 9.50
CA GLN A 217 -15.67 0.54 10.83
C GLN A 217 -15.54 -0.80 11.56
N GLY A 218 -14.35 -1.10 12.11
CA GLY A 218 -14.11 -2.38 12.77
C GLY A 218 -12.87 -2.36 13.65
N GLU A 219 -12.65 -3.39 14.45
CA GLU A 219 -11.48 -3.47 15.35
C GLU A 219 -10.15 -3.69 14.62
N GLY A 220 -10.19 -4.18 13.38
CA GLY A 220 -8.98 -4.42 12.59
C GLY A 220 -8.54 -3.19 11.83
N TRP A 221 -7.28 -2.81 11.95
CA TRP A 221 -6.60 -1.84 11.08
C TRP A 221 -5.33 -2.48 10.50
N ASP A 222 -4.74 -1.83 9.47
CA ASP A 222 -3.63 -2.38 8.68
C ASP A 222 -3.94 -3.79 8.13
N GLN A 223 -5.17 -3.95 7.65
CA GLN A 223 -5.60 -5.20 7.04
C GLN A 223 -5.15 -5.25 5.57
N PRO A 224 -4.80 -6.43 5.04
CA PRO A 224 -4.58 -6.57 3.62
C PRO A 224 -5.77 -6.08 2.81
N CYS A 225 -5.54 -5.15 1.90
CA CYS A 225 -6.56 -4.58 1.04
C CYS A 225 -6.05 -4.44 -0.39
N VAL A 226 -6.97 -4.46 -1.37
CA VAL A 226 -6.67 -4.34 -2.78
C VAL A 226 -7.85 -3.78 -3.56
N TRP A 227 -7.58 -2.96 -4.57
CA TRP A 227 -8.56 -2.61 -5.59
C TRP A 227 -8.78 -3.79 -6.51
N LEU A 228 -10.03 -4.22 -6.67
CA LEU A 228 -10.43 -5.23 -7.65
C LEU A 228 -10.62 -4.61 -9.04
N ASP A 229 -11.12 -3.38 -9.07
CA ASP A 229 -11.27 -2.49 -10.22
C ASP A 229 -11.41 -1.04 -9.71
N ASP A 230 -11.83 -0.11 -10.57
CA ASP A 230 -11.98 1.31 -10.17
C ASP A 230 -13.18 1.61 -9.26
N SER A 231 -14.01 0.62 -8.99
CA SER A 231 -15.25 0.75 -8.21
C SER A 231 -15.25 -0.11 -6.96
N ARG A 232 -14.44 -1.18 -6.92
CA ARG A 232 -14.52 -2.18 -5.85
C ARG A 232 -13.19 -2.39 -5.14
N VAL A 233 -13.27 -2.44 -3.83
CA VAL A 233 -12.16 -2.74 -2.92
C VAL A 233 -12.45 -4.03 -2.16
N ALA A 234 -11.47 -4.92 -2.05
CA ALA A 234 -11.50 -6.05 -1.14
C ALA A 234 -10.61 -5.76 0.06
N ILE A 235 -11.12 -5.98 1.27
CA ILE A 235 -10.40 -5.83 2.53
C ILE A 235 -10.50 -7.14 3.30
N TRP A 236 -9.37 -7.65 3.78
CA TRP A 236 -9.32 -8.89 4.55
C TRP A 236 -9.87 -8.68 5.96
N ASN A 237 -10.76 -9.60 6.37
CA ASN A 237 -11.19 -9.75 7.76
C ASN A 237 -11.73 -8.46 8.41
N VAL A 238 -12.56 -7.71 7.67
CA VAL A 238 -13.28 -6.57 8.24
C VAL A 238 -14.47 -7.11 9.04
N GLY A 239 -14.42 -6.93 10.37
CA GLY A 239 -15.53 -7.19 11.27
C GLY A 239 -16.54 -6.04 11.28
N ASN A 240 -17.69 -6.27 11.89
CA ASN A 240 -18.67 -5.24 12.20
C ASN A 240 -18.47 -4.78 13.65
N TRP A 241 -18.28 -3.46 13.85
CA TRP A 241 -18.09 -2.89 15.19
C TRP A 241 -19.31 -3.08 16.11
N ASP A 242 -20.50 -3.05 15.51
CA ASP A 242 -21.78 -3.09 16.23
C ASP A 242 -22.29 -4.52 16.47
N ASP A 243 -21.52 -5.55 16.09
CA ASP A 243 -21.88 -6.92 16.35
C ASP A 243 -21.54 -7.26 17.81
N ASP A 244 -22.57 -7.41 18.67
CA ASP A 244 -22.43 -7.75 20.10
C ASP A 244 -21.68 -9.08 20.36
N GLY A 245 -21.44 -9.82 19.30
CA GLY A 245 -20.54 -10.97 19.26
C GLY A 245 -19.08 -10.58 19.12
N PHE A 246 -18.52 -9.90 20.07
CA PHE A 246 -17.12 -9.45 20.16
C PHE A 246 -16.05 -10.55 19.92
N GLY A 247 -16.39 -11.67 19.42
CA GLY A 247 -15.47 -12.79 19.29
C GLY A 247 -15.40 -13.41 17.90
N ASP A 248 -16.50 -13.75 17.30
CA ASP A 248 -16.48 -14.72 16.20
C ASP A 248 -16.52 -14.10 14.80
N CYS A 249 -17.15 -12.96 14.60
CA CYS A 249 -17.24 -12.33 13.29
C CYS A 249 -15.96 -11.55 12.89
N LEU A 250 -15.22 -11.03 13.86
CA LEU A 250 -13.98 -10.29 13.65
C LEU A 250 -12.83 -11.16 13.13
N HIS A 251 -12.92 -12.46 13.29
CA HIS A 251 -11.84 -13.39 12.97
C HIS A 251 -12.19 -14.43 11.92
N ALA A 252 -13.37 -14.34 11.32
CA ALA A 252 -13.71 -15.24 10.23
C ALA A 252 -12.79 -14.98 9.03
N PRO A 253 -12.02 -15.98 8.55
CA PRO A 253 -11.17 -15.80 7.38
C PRO A 253 -12.01 -15.49 6.16
N GLY A 254 -11.63 -14.45 5.43
CA GLY A 254 -12.33 -14.02 4.23
C GLY A 254 -12.07 -12.56 3.88
N VAL A 255 -12.69 -12.10 2.82
CA VAL A 255 -12.65 -10.69 2.39
C VAL A 255 -14.04 -10.08 2.43
N VAL A 256 -14.10 -8.79 2.70
CA VAL A 256 -15.30 -7.99 2.47
C VAL A 256 -15.07 -7.12 1.23
N ILE A 257 -15.97 -7.20 0.27
CA ILE A 257 -15.90 -6.44 -0.98
C ILE A 257 -16.84 -5.24 -0.88
N PHE A 258 -16.29 -4.05 -1.05
CA PHE A 258 -17.01 -2.78 -1.00
C PHE A 258 -17.11 -2.20 -2.41
N ASP A 259 -18.32 -1.78 -2.78
CA ASP A 259 -18.53 -0.87 -3.92
C ASP A 259 -18.46 0.56 -3.39
N ILE A 260 -17.47 1.33 -3.87
CA ILE A 260 -17.25 2.70 -3.41
C ILE A 260 -18.38 3.67 -3.82
N HIS A 261 -19.24 3.28 -4.75
CA HIS A 261 -20.41 4.06 -5.18
C HIS A 261 -21.69 3.69 -4.42
N ALA A 262 -21.67 2.56 -3.69
CA ALA A 262 -22.82 2.19 -2.86
C ALA A 262 -23.08 3.22 -1.74
N PRO A 263 -24.34 3.42 -1.34
CA PRO A 263 -24.65 4.24 -0.18
C PRO A 263 -23.96 3.69 1.07
N VAL A 264 -23.44 4.59 1.91
CA VAL A 264 -22.92 4.18 3.23
C VAL A 264 -24.13 4.05 4.17
N PRO A 265 -24.35 2.90 4.80
CA PRO A 265 -25.40 2.75 5.79
C PRO A 265 -25.09 3.60 7.04
N GLU A 266 -26.11 3.94 7.81
CA GLU A 266 -25.93 4.67 9.08
C GLU A 266 -25.16 3.82 10.09
N GLU A 267 -25.41 2.53 10.11
CA GLU A 267 -24.74 1.53 10.98
C GLU A 267 -24.09 0.42 10.13
N GLY A 268 -22.98 -0.14 10.61
CA GLY A 268 -22.27 -1.23 9.97
C GLY A 268 -21.54 -0.81 8.69
N HIS A 269 -21.60 -1.66 7.67
CA HIS A 269 -20.98 -1.43 6.36
C HIS A 269 -21.79 -2.02 5.21
N ALA A 270 -21.65 -1.44 4.01
CA ALA A 270 -22.31 -1.92 2.78
C ALA A 270 -21.51 -3.02 2.05
N GLY A 271 -20.47 -3.57 2.68
CA GLY A 271 -19.60 -4.55 2.04
C GLY A 271 -20.24 -5.94 1.97
N GLN A 272 -19.94 -6.67 0.91
CA GLN A 272 -20.34 -8.05 0.71
C GLN A 272 -19.26 -9.00 1.22
N LEU A 273 -19.59 -9.79 2.25
CA LEU A 273 -18.69 -10.81 2.79
C LEU A 273 -18.51 -11.97 1.78
N TRP A 274 -17.26 -12.32 1.56
CA TRP A 274 -16.86 -13.55 0.89
C TRP A 274 -16.05 -14.42 1.87
N PRO A 275 -16.71 -15.39 2.53
CA PRO A 275 -16.04 -16.27 3.49
C PRO A 275 -15.03 -17.17 2.79
N MET A 276 -13.89 -17.38 3.43
CA MET A 276 -12.82 -18.28 2.99
C MET A 276 -12.39 -19.18 4.15
N PRO A 277 -13.28 -20.10 4.59
CA PRO A 277 -13.04 -20.90 5.78
C PRO A 277 -11.78 -21.78 5.61
N GLY A 278 -11.02 -21.90 6.68
CA GLY A 278 -9.79 -22.70 6.69
C GLY A 278 -8.54 -21.99 6.15
N LEU A 279 -8.65 -20.78 5.60
CA LEU A 279 -7.46 -20.00 5.27
C LEU A 279 -6.82 -19.41 6.53
N PRO A 280 -5.47 -19.37 6.59
CA PRO A 280 -4.76 -18.59 7.61
C PRO A 280 -4.97 -17.09 7.38
N ARG A 281 -4.52 -16.27 8.34
CA ARG A 281 -4.51 -14.81 8.18
C ARG A 281 -3.74 -14.43 6.91
N ALA A 282 -4.37 -13.64 6.04
CA ALA A 282 -3.71 -13.09 4.88
C ALA A 282 -2.64 -12.08 5.31
N ARG A 283 -1.54 -12.05 4.55
CA ARG A 283 -0.49 -11.02 4.63
C ARG A 283 -0.62 -10.00 3.51
N TYR A 284 -1.05 -10.47 2.33
CA TYR A 284 -1.27 -9.61 1.15
C TYR A 284 -2.50 -10.07 0.39
N LEU A 285 -3.10 -9.12 -0.32
CA LEU A 285 -4.11 -9.37 -1.35
C LEU A 285 -3.61 -8.76 -2.66
N HIS A 286 -3.82 -9.48 -3.77
CA HIS A 286 -3.56 -8.94 -5.11
C HIS A 286 -4.73 -9.22 -6.04
N CYS A 287 -5.04 -8.27 -6.92
CA CYS A 287 -5.92 -8.50 -8.06
C CYS A 287 -5.07 -8.92 -9.27
N VAL A 288 -5.18 -10.18 -9.65
CA VAL A 288 -4.36 -10.83 -10.69
C VAL A 288 -5.23 -11.15 -11.89
N ASN A 289 -5.19 -10.32 -12.93
CA ASN A 289 -6.00 -10.51 -14.13
C ASN A 289 -7.51 -10.74 -13.82
N GLY A 290 -8.08 -9.92 -12.93
CA GLY A 290 -9.47 -10.03 -12.53
C GLY A 290 -9.78 -11.20 -11.58
N ARG A 291 -8.77 -11.79 -10.97
CA ARG A 291 -8.87 -12.85 -9.95
C ARG A 291 -8.30 -12.35 -8.62
N LEU A 292 -8.78 -12.91 -7.52
CA LEU A 292 -8.28 -12.57 -6.19
C LEU A 292 -7.18 -13.56 -5.78
N LEU A 293 -5.99 -13.04 -5.52
CA LEU A 293 -4.90 -13.78 -4.89
C LEU A 293 -4.85 -13.42 -3.40
N VAL A 294 -4.98 -14.43 -2.57
CA VAL A 294 -4.78 -14.33 -1.12
C VAL A 294 -3.43 -14.93 -0.78
N VAL A 295 -2.59 -14.17 -0.12
CA VAL A 295 -1.24 -14.59 0.28
C VAL A 295 -1.18 -14.70 1.79
N GLY A 296 -0.88 -15.89 2.27
CA GLY A 296 -0.61 -16.20 3.68
C GLY A 296 0.88 -16.34 3.96
N GLU A 297 1.20 -16.99 5.06
CA GLU A 297 2.59 -17.30 5.43
C GLU A 297 3.11 -18.48 4.60
N GLY A 298 4.10 -18.23 3.74
CA GLY A 298 4.75 -19.24 2.91
C GLY A 298 3.89 -19.82 1.79
N GLN A 299 2.65 -19.40 1.61
CA GLN A 299 1.72 -19.98 0.65
C GLN A 299 0.71 -18.98 0.11
N SER A 300 0.07 -19.32 -1.01
CA SER A 300 -0.93 -18.45 -1.62
C SER A 300 -2.01 -19.20 -2.39
N TRP A 301 -3.18 -18.57 -2.54
CA TRP A 301 -4.38 -19.11 -3.17
C TRP A 301 -4.95 -18.13 -4.18
N LEU A 302 -5.19 -18.61 -5.39
CA LEU A 302 -5.81 -17.85 -6.48
C LEU A 302 -7.27 -18.27 -6.64
N TRP A 303 -8.17 -17.30 -6.57
CA TRP A 303 -9.60 -17.50 -6.63
C TRP A 303 -10.21 -16.81 -7.84
N ASP A 304 -11.16 -17.48 -8.49
CA ASP A 304 -12.03 -16.85 -9.47
C ASP A 304 -13.07 -15.98 -8.75
N MET A 305 -13.15 -14.69 -9.07
CA MET A 305 -14.06 -13.79 -8.36
C MET A 305 -15.55 -14.03 -8.71
N PRO A 306 -15.94 -14.27 -9.98
CA PRO A 306 -17.33 -14.54 -10.31
C PRO A 306 -17.88 -15.83 -9.71
N THR A 307 -17.15 -16.93 -9.82
CA THR A 307 -17.61 -18.27 -9.35
C THR A 307 -17.27 -18.52 -7.89
N ARG A 308 -16.34 -17.76 -7.33
CA ARG A 308 -15.74 -17.95 -5.98
C ARG A 308 -15.06 -19.32 -5.82
N GLU A 309 -14.60 -19.91 -6.92
CA GLU A 309 -13.89 -21.19 -6.93
C GLU A 309 -12.40 -20.99 -6.73
N LEU A 310 -11.77 -21.89 -5.97
CA LEU A 310 -10.31 -21.94 -5.84
C LEU A 310 -9.73 -22.49 -7.15
N LEU A 311 -8.94 -21.69 -7.85
CA LEU A 311 -8.29 -22.06 -9.11
C LEU A 311 -6.94 -22.73 -8.89
N CYS A 312 -6.17 -22.23 -7.92
CA CYS A 312 -4.83 -22.71 -7.65
C CYS A 312 -4.43 -22.48 -6.20
N HIS A 313 -3.59 -23.38 -5.67
CA HIS A 313 -2.92 -23.25 -4.37
C HIS A 313 -1.42 -23.53 -4.56
N TRP A 314 -0.58 -22.62 -4.05
CA TRP A 314 0.88 -22.77 -4.04
C TRP A 314 1.38 -22.85 -2.60
N PRO A 315 1.73 -24.05 -2.11
CA PRO A 315 2.08 -24.26 -0.69
C PRO A 315 3.44 -23.68 -0.30
N ASP A 316 4.35 -23.41 -1.28
CA ASP A 316 5.71 -22.92 -1.05
C ASP A 316 6.03 -21.63 -1.78
N PHE A 317 4.98 -20.82 -2.05
CA PHE A 317 5.11 -19.56 -2.78
C PHE A 317 4.16 -18.50 -2.19
N ALA A 318 4.75 -17.42 -1.67
CA ALA A 318 4.03 -16.32 -1.01
C ALA A 318 4.45 -14.97 -1.60
N PRO A 319 3.96 -14.60 -2.80
CA PRO A 319 4.40 -13.40 -3.50
C PRO A 319 3.98 -12.13 -2.78
N GLN A 320 4.92 -11.20 -2.62
CA GLN A 320 4.68 -9.86 -2.10
C GLN A 320 4.32 -8.88 -3.21
N GLY A 321 4.61 -9.20 -4.48
CA GLY A 321 4.38 -8.31 -5.62
C GLY A 321 3.67 -8.96 -6.80
N TRP A 322 2.88 -8.14 -7.50
CA TRP A 322 2.27 -8.45 -8.78
C TRP A 322 2.72 -7.47 -9.85
N HIS A 323 3.37 -7.98 -10.91
CA HIS A 323 3.79 -7.17 -12.06
C HIS A 323 2.75 -7.31 -13.20
N ALA A 324 1.79 -6.39 -13.24
CA ALA A 324 0.61 -6.50 -14.11
C ALA A 324 0.95 -6.61 -15.61
N GLN A 325 1.87 -5.80 -16.15
CA GLN A 325 2.23 -5.84 -17.57
C GLN A 325 2.89 -7.16 -17.99
N ARG A 326 3.55 -7.85 -17.07
CA ARG A 326 4.19 -9.14 -17.36
C ARG A 326 3.33 -10.34 -17.00
N GLY A 327 2.27 -10.13 -16.23
CA GLY A 327 1.48 -11.22 -15.67
C GLY A 327 2.30 -12.11 -14.74
N GLU A 328 3.23 -11.56 -13.98
CA GLU A 328 4.16 -12.29 -13.12
C GLU A 328 3.97 -11.94 -11.65
N LEU A 329 3.84 -12.97 -10.81
CA LEU A 329 3.90 -12.88 -9.35
C LEU A 329 5.36 -12.94 -8.91
N VAL A 330 5.73 -12.14 -7.92
CA VAL A 330 7.10 -12.03 -7.44
C VAL A 330 7.16 -12.21 -5.93
N GLU A 331 7.95 -13.18 -5.49
CA GLU A 331 8.33 -13.40 -4.11
C GLU A 331 9.81 -13.05 -3.95
N TRP A 332 10.18 -12.35 -2.88
CA TRP A 332 11.58 -12.08 -2.57
C TRP A 332 11.93 -12.41 -1.14
N SER A 333 13.18 -12.75 -0.96
CA SER A 333 13.84 -12.93 0.33
C SER A 333 15.16 -12.15 0.31
N ALA A 334 15.94 -12.26 1.37
CA ALA A 334 17.22 -11.55 1.49
C ALA A 334 18.19 -11.77 0.31
N GLN A 335 18.17 -12.95 -0.34
CA GLN A 335 19.13 -13.33 -1.37
C GLN A 335 18.50 -14.03 -2.60
N GLN A 336 17.17 -14.08 -2.67
CA GLN A 336 16.51 -14.78 -3.77
C GLN A 336 15.24 -14.08 -4.20
N ILE A 337 14.98 -14.09 -5.48
CA ILE A 337 13.71 -13.66 -6.09
C ILE A 337 13.11 -14.85 -6.82
N LYS A 338 11.89 -15.22 -6.49
CA LYS A 338 11.11 -16.24 -7.20
C LYS A 338 10.03 -15.57 -8.05
N ILE A 339 9.78 -16.08 -9.24
CA ILE A 339 8.86 -15.51 -10.21
C ILE A 339 7.96 -16.62 -10.73
N LEU A 340 6.67 -16.38 -10.75
CA LEU A 340 5.67 -17.30 -11.24
C LEU A 340 4.66 -16.58 -12.14
N THR A 341 4.34 -17.18 -13.29
CA THR A 341 3.22 -16.76 -14.16
C THR A 341 2.02 -17.65 -13.85
N PRO A 342 0.96 -17.12 -13.22
CA PRO A 342 -0.21 -17.89 -12.78
C PRO A 342 -1.15 -18.30 -13.89
#